data_ef234a08fb4d8da6925ccf9bd9b21d6e
#
_entry.id   ef234a08fb4d8da6925ccf9bd9b21d6e
#
_cell.length_a   1.000
_cell.length_b   1.000
_cell.length_c   1.000
_cell.angle_alpha   90.00
_cell.angle_beta   90.00
_cell.angle_gamma   90.00
#
_symmetry.space_group_name_H-M   'P 1'
#
loop_
_entity.id
_entity.type
_entity.pdbx_description
1 polymer ?
#
loop_
_entity_poly.entity_id
_entity_poly.type
_entity_poly.pdbx_seq_one_letter_code
_entity_poly.pdbx_strand_id
1 'polypeptide(L)'
;GTAIEIKPNTATLHSIIKISDVNVQVDMSRSTLRTVLGFNATTPEGKPNILELGSVESENTVNIFDISNIFVHCELAGGSYFRGDLSSVLYSFFPAVGIGHKIIQRPSQPLYLPITKRGSINRIRVWITDQTGLLVNFREEDITVRLHIRSI
;
A
#
# COMPACT_ATOMS: atom_id res chain seq x y z
N GLY A 1 -14.17 8.07 -32.06
CA GLY A 1 -13.58 6.90 -31.32
C GLY A 1 -12.66 7.37 -30.23
N THR A 2 -12.49 6.56 -29.21
CA THR A 2 -11.58 6.87 -28.08
C THR A 2 -10.15 6.72 -28.57
N ALA A 3 -9.32 7.77 -28.45
CA ALA A 3 -7.92 7.76 -28.90
C ALA A 3 -7.03 6.83 -28.05
N ILE A 4 -7.40 6.63 -26.76
CA ILE A 4 -6.68 5.79 -25.81
C ILE A 4 -7.69 4.84 -25.15
N GLU A 5 -7.37 3.55 -25.12
CA GLU A 5 -8.12 2.52 -24.42
C GLU A 5 -7.20 1.78 -23.46
N ILE A 6 -7.62 1.60 -22.21
CA ILE A 6 -6.88 0.85 -21.18
C ILE A 6 -7.69 -0.38 -20.82
N LYS A 7 -7.08 -1.57 -20.94
CA LYS A 7 -7.70 -2.86 -20.62
C LYS A 7 -6.82 -3.69 -19.69
N PRO A 8 -7.40 -4.49 -18.79
CA PRO A 8 -6.64 -5.48 -18.05
C PRO A 8 -6.40 -6.73 -18.93
N ASN A 9 -5.21 -7.29 -18.86
CA ASN A 9 -4.97 -8.66 -19.26
C ASN A 9 -5.18 -9.55 -18.03
N THR A 10 -6.32 -10.22 -17.95
CA THR A 10 -6.71 -11.02 -16.77
C THR A 10 -5.87 -12.30 -16.62
N ALA A 11 -5.21 -12.75 -17.67
CA ALA A 11 -4.36 -13.94 -17.63
C ALA A 11 -2.97 -13.66 -17.05
N THR A 12 -2.39 -12.48 -17.37
CA THR A 12 -1.04 -12.08 -16.93
C THR A 12 -1.05 -11.07 -15.79
N LEU A 13 -2.23 -10.49 -15.46
CA LEU A 13 -2.40 -9.40 -14.52
C LEU A 13 -1.63 -8.12 -14.91
N HIS A 14 -1.36 -7.95 -16.19
CA HIS A 14 -0.77 -6.75 -16.77
C HIS A 14 -1.84 -5.80 -17.28
N SER A 15 -1.50 -4.56 -17.50
CA SER A 15 -2.35 -3.62 -18.23
C SER A 15 -1.97 -3.56 -19.70
N ILE A 16 -2.97 -3.38 -20.55
CA ILE A 16 -2.78 -3.15 -21.98
C ILE A 16 -3.30 -1.75 -22.30
N ILE A 17 -2.43 -0.93 -22.89
CA ILE A 17 -2.80 0.39 -23.39
C ILE A 17 -2.79 0.32 -24.91
N LYS A 18 -3.95 0.65 -25.50
CA LYS A 18 -4.10 0.75 -26.94
C LYS A 18 -4.29 2.21 -27.35
N ILE A 19 -3.43 2.70 -28.23
CA ILE A 19 -3.49 4.02 -28.84
C ILE A 19 -3.93 3.85 -30.27
N SER A 20 -5.02 4.50 -30.65
CA SER A 20 -5.66 4.38 -31.97
C SER A 20 -5.46 5.61 -32.85
N ASP A 21 -4.82 6.66 -32.35
CA ASP A 21 -4.57 7.90 -33.06
C ASP A 21 -3.06 8.17 -33.12
N VAL A 22 -2.54 8.37 -34.33
CA VAL A 22 -1.12 8.62 -34.61
C VAL A 22 -0.61 9.93 -33.99
N ASN A 23 -1.49 10.88 -33.73
CA ASN A 23 -1.13 12.17 -33.11
C ASN A 23 -1.14 12.12 -31.57
N VAL A 24 -1.42 10.97 -30.98
CA VAL A 24 -1.51 10.80 -29.53
C VAL A 24 -0.35 9.93 -29.06
N GLN A 25 0.36 10.43 -28.03
CA GLN A 25 1.40 9.69 -27.32
C GLN A 25 1.11 9.72 -25.83
N VAL A 26 1.52 8.67 -25.11
CA VAL A 26 1.38 8.58 -23.66
C VAL A 26 2.77 8.47 -23.05
N ASP A 27 3.20 9.50 -22.33
CA ASP A 27 4.49 9.55 -21.65
C ASP A 27 4.40 8.87 -20.28
N MET A 28 4.87 7.62 -20.21
CA MET A 28 4.94 6.87 -18.95
C MET A 28 6.14 7.28 -18.09
N SER A 29 7.17 7.91 -18.65
CA SER A 29 8.36 8.32 -17.90
C SER A 29 8.04 9.33 -16.81
N ARG A 30 7.03 10.17 -17.01
CA ARG A 30 6.56 11.22 -16.09
C ARG A 30 5.22 10.93 -15.43
N SER A 31 4.53 9.88 -15.86
CA SER A 31 3.19 9.54 -15.35
C SER A 31 3.28 8.95 -13.94
N THR A 32 2.48 9.45 -13.01
CA THR A 32 2.29 8.85 -11.70
C THR A 32 1.48 7.55 -11.76
N LEU A 33 0.70 7.34 -12.83
CA LEU A 33 -0.08 6.13 -13.05
C LEU A 33 0.77 4.94 -13.51
N ARG A 34 2.02 5.17 -13.96
CA ARG A 34 2.87 4.08 -14.49
C ARG A 34 3.03 2.93 -13.51
N THR A 35 3.28 3.23 -12.22
CA THR A 35 3.47 2.20 -11.18
C THR A 35 2.19 1.41 -10.93
N VAL A 36 1.05 2.08 -10.93
CA VAL A 36 -0.27 1.43 -10.79
C VAL A 36 -0.56 0.52 -11.98
N LEU A 37 -0.26 0.98 -13.19
CA LEU A 37 -0.49 0.26 -14.43
C LEU A 37 0.62 -0.76 -14.78
N GLY A 38 1.70 -0.82 -14.01
CA GLY A 38 2.79 -1.76 -14.20
C GLY A 38 3.81 -1.36 -15.27
N PHE A 39 3.83 -0.09 -15.70
CA PHE A 39 4.83 0.40 -16.65
C PHE A 39 6.10 0.93 -15.95
N ASN A 40 7.24 0.74 -16.59
CA ASN A 40 8.51 1.32 -16.18
C ASN A 40 8.62 2.78 -16.68
N ALA A 41 9.45 3.59 -16.02
CA ALA A 41 9.75 4.96 -16.46
C ALA A 41 10.63 4.97 -17.73
N THR A 42 11.43 3.92 -17.91
CA THR A 42 12.38 3.78 -19.03
C THR A 42 12.20 2.43 -19.70
N THR A 43 12.47 2.40 -21.01
CA THR A 43 12.58 1.15 -21.76
C THR A 43 13.83 0.37 -21.35
N PRO A 44 13.98 -0.91 -21.73
CA PRO A 44 15.19 -1.71 -21.48
C PRO A 44 16.48 -1.04 -22.01
N GLU A 45 16.38 -0.20 -23.06
CA GLU A 45 17.48 0.56 -23.65
C GLU A 45 17.80 1.85 -22.88
N GLY A 46 17.11 2.14 -21.74
CA GLY A 46 17.32 3.31 -20.92
C GLY A 46 16.72 4.61 -21.45
N LYS A 47 15.84 4.54 -22.46
CA LYS A 47 15.12 5.70 -23.00
C LYS A 47 13.81 5.94 -22.22
N PRO A 48 13.26 7.18 -22.22
CA PRO A 48 11.93 7.45 -21.68
C PRO A 48 10.88 6.52 -22.29
N ASN A 49 10.02 5.94 -21.47
CA ASN A 49 8.97 5.04 -21.94
C ASN A 49 7.77 5.86 -22.45
N ILE A 50 7.74 6.06 -23.75
CA ILE A 50 6.69 6.79 -24.48
C ILE A 50 5.93 5.79 -25.34
N LEU A 51 4.63 5.64 -25.07
CA LEU A 51 3.75 4.75 -25.82
C LEU A 51 3.19 5.52 -27.02
N GLU A 52 3.29 4.91 -28.19
CA GLU A 52 2.82 5.45 -29.47
C GLU A 52 1.68 4.60 -30.04
N LEU A 53 1.28 4.89 -31.28
CA LEU A 53 0.25 4.14 -31.99
C LEU A 53 0.46 2.63 -31.88
N GLY A 54 -0.54 1.91 -31.44
CA GLY A 54 -0.49 0.46 -31.28
C GLY A 54 -1.06 -0.01 -29.94
N SER A 55 -0.73 -1.25 -29.60
CA SER A 55 -1.13 -1.88 -28.34
C SER A 55 0.12 -2.33 -27.61
N VAL A 56 0.31 -1.84 -26.39
CA VAL A 56 1.47 -2.14 -25.56
C VAL A 56 0.98 -2.73 -24.24
N GLU A 57 1.56 -3.85 -23.84
CA GLU A 57 1.35 -4.48 -22.53
C GLU A 57 2.43 -3.99 -21.55
N SER A 58 2.05 -3.77 -20.28
CA SER A 58 2.98 -3.32 -19.24
C SER A 58 4.03 -4.38 -18.94
N GLU A 59 5.21 -3.93 -18.53
CA GLU A 59 6.36 -4.82 -18.20
C GLU A 59 6.15 -5.56 -16.87
N ASN A 60 5.37 -4.96 -15.96
CA ASN A 60 5.09 -5.52 -14.65
C ASN A 60 3.59 -5.71 -14.46
N THR A 61 3.22 -6.53 -13.48
CA THR A 61 1.82 -6.69 -13.07
C THR A 61 1.25 -5.39 -12.52
N VAL A 62 -0.03 -5.19 -12.74
CA VAL A 62 -0.79 -4.05 -12.20
C VAL A 62 -0.71 -4.06 -10.67
N ASN A 63 -0.33 -2.96 -10.07
CA ASN A 63 -0.24 -2.80 -8.63
C ASN A 63 -1.31 -1.81 -8.13
N ILE A 64 -2.55 -2.28 -8.02
CA ILE A 64 -3.67 -1.47 -7.54
C ILE A 64 -3.65 -1.36 -6.01
N PHE A 65 -3.09 -2.35 -5.33
CA PHE A 65 -2.99 -2.40 -3.88
C PHE A 65 -1.55 -2.11 -3.43
N ASP A 66 -1.25 -0.85 -3.27
CA ASP A 66 0.06 -0.40 -2.74
C ASP A 66 0.25 -0.86 -1.28
N ILE A 67 -0.85 -0.94 -0.52
CA ILE A 67 -0.87 -1.40 0.88
C ILE A 67 -1.62 -2.73 0.97
N SER A 68 -0.87 -3.81 1.13
CA SER A 68 -1.43 -5.17 1.29
C SER A 68 -1.65 -5.55 2.76
N ASN A 69 -0.88 -4.97 3.68
CA ASN A 69 -1.00 -5.21 5.11
C ASN A 69 -0.73 -3.93 5.90
N ILE A 70 -1.49 -3.73 6.96
CA ILE A 70 -1.36 -2.58 7.86
C ILE A 70 -0.92 -3.09 9.23
N PHE A 71 0.12 -2.48 9.78
CA PHE A 71 0.67 -2.77 11.10
C PHE A 71 0.45 -1.60 12.03
N VAL A 72 -0.22 -1.86 13.15
CA VAL A 72 -0.43 -0.89 14.23
C VAL A 72 0.66 -1.12 15.28
N HIS A 73 1.48 -0.13 15.50
CA HIS A 73 2.55 -0.16 16.48
C HIS A 73 2.17 0.64 17.72
N CYS A 74 2.67 0.19 18.90
CA CYS A 74 2.52 0.91 20.15
C CYS A 74 3.84 0.84 20.91
N GLU A 75 4.37 2.00 21.35
CA GLU A 75 5.64 2.07 22.06
C GLU A 75 5.67 1.29 23.40
N LEU A 76 4.49 0.94 23.93
CA LEU A 76 4.36 0.15 25.15
C LEU A 76 4.42 -1.35 24.91
N ALA A 77 4.07 -1.80 23.71
CA ALA A 77 4.00 -3.22 23.38
C ALA A 77 5.40 -3.81 23.19
N GLY A 78 5.62 -4.98 23.76
CA GLY A 78 6.84 -5.76 23.59
C GLY A 78 6.55 -7.21 23.25
N GLY A 79 7.61 -7.94 22.85
CA GLY A 79 7.52 -9.37 22.55
C GLY A 79 6.90 -9.70 21.18
N SER A 80 6.72 -8.73 20.30
CA SER A 80 6.37 -8.96 18.90
C SER A 80 7.59 -8.87 17.99
N TYR A 81 7.50 -9.48 16.81
CA TYR A 81 8.53 -9.45 15.78
C TYR A 81 7.94 -8.92 14.47
N PHE A 82 8.71 -8.11 13.77
CA PHE A 82 8.38 -7.61 12.45
C PHE A 82 9.60 -7.77 11.54
N ARG A 83 9.46 -8.51 10.44
CA ARG A 83 10.53 -8.79 9.47
C ARG A 83 11.79 -9.43 10.10
N GLY A 84 11.62 -10.20 11.18
CA GLY A 84 12.71 -10.86 11.90
C GLY A 84 13.30 -10.05 13.06
N ASP A 85 12.99 -8.77 13.18
CA ASP A 85 13.47 -7.90 14.25
C ASP A 85 12.44 -7.75 15.38
N LEU A 86 12.93 -7.55 16.59
CA LEU A 86 12.08 -7.23 17.74
C LEU A 86 11.32 -5.93 17.47
N SER A 87 10.02 -5.97 17.63
CA SER A 87 9.14 -4.89 17.24
C SER A 87 8.11 -4.55 18.32
N SER A 88 7.46 -3.41 18.16
CA SER A 88 6.33 -2.93 18.96
C SER A 88 4.99 -3.08 18.22
N VAL A 89 4.88 -4.02 17.30
CA VAL A 89 3.62 -4.32 16.58
C VAL A 89 2.61 -4.84 17.58
N LEU A 90 1.50 -4.12 17.71
CA LEU A 90 0.37 -4.48 18.55
C LEU A 90 -0.65 -5.31 17.79
N TYR A 91 -0.90 -4.96 16.53
CA TYR A 91 -1.90 -5.60 15.69
C TYR A 91 -1.57 -5.44 14.22
N SER A 92 -1.95 -6.42 13.41
CA SER A 92 -1.86 -6.32 11.95
C SER A 92 -3.13 -6.83 11.29
N PHE A 93 -3.46 -6.25 10.13
CA PHE A 93 -4.64 -6.65 9.38
C PHE A 93 -4.50 -6.31 7.89
N PHE A 94 -5.28 -7.01 7.06
CA PHE A 94 -5.44 -6.70 5.65
C PHE A 94 -6.61 -5.74 5.46
N PRO A 95 -6.46 -4.64 4.71
CA PRO A 95 -7.58 -3.78 4.37
C PRO A 95 -8.53 -4.52 3.41
N ALA A 96 -9.64 -5.05 3.96
CA ALA A 96 -10.61 -5.86 3.21
C ALA A 96 -11.78 -5.03 2.67
N VAL A 97 -11.57 -3.72 2.45
CA VAL A 97 -12.61 -2.81 1.95
C VAL A 97 -12.14 -2.11 0.69
N GLY A 98 -13.08 -1.71 -0.17
CA GLY A 98 -12.77 -0.94 -1.37
C GLY A 98 -12.22 0.45 -1.07
N ILE A 99 -11.59 1.05 -2.09
CA ILE A 99 -11.05 2.41 -2.01
C ILE A 99 -12.16 3.40 -1.64
N GLY A 100 -11.86 4.34 -0.72
CA GLY A 100 -12.81 5.34 -0.24
C GLY A 100 -13.79 4.86 0.83
N HIS A 101 -13.68 3.61 1.27
CA HIS A 101 -14.52 3.09 2.35
C HIS A 101 -13.81 3.13 3.70
N LYS A 102 -14.59 3.33 4.76
CA LYS A 102 -14.06 3.33 6.12
C LYS A 102 -13.61 1.92 6.54
N ILE A 103 -12.36 1.82 6.98
CA ILE A 103 -11.81 0.58 7.53
C ILE A 103 -12.19 0.49 9.02
N ILE A 104 -12.89 -0.57 9.40
CA ILE A 104 -13.20 -0.86 10.81
C ILE A 104 -12.65 -2.24 11.13
N GLN A 105 -11.63 -2.28 11.99
CA GLN A 105 -11.02 -3.54 12.42
C GLN A 105 -11.27 -3.78 13.90
N ARG A 106 -11.77 -4.97 14.20
CA ARG A 106 -11.98 -5.44 15.57
C ARG A 106 -11.45 -6.87 15.66
N PRO A 107 -10.37 -7.12 16.43
CA PRO A 107 -9.91 -8.47 16.65
C PRO A 107 -11.02 -9.31 17.30
N SER A 108 -11.26 -10.50 16.78
CA SER A 108 -12.24 -11.45 17.35
C SER A 108 -11.81 -11.94 18.73
N GLN A 109 -10.49 -12.05 18.93
CA GLN A 109 -9.89 -12.37 20.22
C GLN A 109 -8.82 -11.33 20.53
N PRO A 110 -8.88 -10.64 21.69
CA PRO A 110 -7.87 -9.67 22.07
C PRO A 110 -6.56 -10.41 22.40
N LEU A 111 -5.48 -10.01 21.73
CA LEU A 111 -4.12 -10.42 22.05
C LEU A 111 -3.51 -9.43 23.05
N TYR A 112 -3.03 -9.95 24.17
CA TYR A 112 -2.34 -9.12 25.18
C TYR A 112 -0.84 -9.32 25.06
N LEU A 113 -0.12 -8.24 24.83
CA LEU A 113 1.34 -8.19 24.83
C LEU A 113 1.86 -7.57 26.13
N PRO A 114 3.05 -7.99 26.59
CA PRO A 114 3.64 -7.39 27.79
C PRO A 114 3.98 -5.92 27.55
N ILE A 115 3.75 -5.09 28.56
CA ILE A 115 4.20 -3.71 28.57
C ILE A 115 5.69 -3.70 28.92
N THR A 116 6.51 -3.14 28.04
CA THR A 116 7.98 -3.06 28.23
C THR A 116 8.40 -1.90 29.12
N LYS A 117 7.59 -0.84 29.17
CA LYS A 117 7.90 0.38 29.92
C LYS A 117 7.51 0.22 31.39
N ARG A 118 8.46 0.41 32.28
CA ARG A 118 8.24 0.40 33.75
C ARG A 118 8.07 1.84 34.25
N GLY A 119 7.20 2.02 35.25
CA GLY A 119 6.94 3.32 35.89
C GLY A 119 5.72 4.05 35.33
N SER A 120 5.64 5.37 35.59
CA SER A 120 4.51 6.19 35.15
C SER A 120 4.50 6.37 33.63
N ILE A 121 3.34 6.16 33.02
CA ILE A 121 3.13 6.35 31.59
C ILE A 121 2.38 7.67 31.39
N ASN A 122 3.08 8.69 30.95
CA ASN A 122 2.53 10.03 30.72
C ASN A 122 2.12 10.27 29.26
N ARG A 123 2.65 9.45 28.34
CA ARG A 123 2.37 9.54 26.90
C ARG A 123 2.43 8.15 26.29
N ILE A 124 1.54 7.90 25.37
CA ILE A 124 1.52 6.69 24.54
C ILE A 124 1.68 7.11 23.09
N ARG A 125 2.71 6.59 22.39
CA ARG A 125 2.89 6.77 20.96
C ARG A 125 2.33 5.55 20.25
N VAL A 126 1.47 5.81 19.26
CA VAL A 126 0.95 4.81 18.31
C VAL A 126 1.28 5.31 16.90
N TRP A 127 1.73 4.41 16.05
CA TRP A 127 1.94 4.72 14.63
C TRP A 127 1.55 3.54 13.77
N ILE A 128 1.30 3.79 12.49
CA ILE A 128 0.77 2.79 11.57
C ILE A 128 1.69 2.73 10.35
N THR A 129 2.12 1.52 10.01
CA THR A 129 2.98 1.26 8.86
C THR A 129 2.33 0.27 7.89
N ASP A 130 2.82 0.27 6.66
CA ASP A 130 2.52 -0.74 5.66
C ASP A 130 3.42 -1.99 5.83
N GLN A 131 3.32 -2.93 4.91
CA GLN A 131 4.13 -4.16 4.85
C GLN A 131 5.62 -3.89 4.62
N THR A 132 6.01 -2.71 4.16
CA THR A 132 7.41 -2.32 3.96
C THR A 132 8.01 -1.64 5.19
N GLY A 133 7.18 -1.27 6.17
CA GLY A 133 7.56 -0.52 7.37
C GLY A 133 7.47 1.01 7.19
N LEU A 134 6.99 1.49 6.05
CA LEU A 134 6.76 2.91 5.81
C LEU A 134 5.46 3.36 6.48
N LEU A 135 5.45 4.61 6.96
CA LEU A 135 4.25 5.20 7.55
C LEU A 135 3.14 5.30 6.52
N VAL A 136 1.95 4.82 6.87
CA VAL A 136 0.77 4.94 6.02
C VAL A 136 0.30 6.39 5.99
N ASN A 137 0.16 6.95 4.79
CA ASN A 137 -0.42 8.27 4.59
C ASN A 137 -1.94 8.16 4.49
N PHE A 138 -2.65 8.60 5.51
CA PHE A 138 -4.12 8.58 5.57
C PHE A 138 -4.77 9.83 4.96
N ARG A 139 -4.00 10.69 4.30
CA ARG A 139 -4.51 11.89 3.60
C ARG A 139 -5.40 12.78 4.49
N GLU A 140 -4.94 13.05 5.71
CA GLU A 140 -5.64 13.87 6.72
C GLU A 140 -6.93 13.24 7.29
N GLU A 141 -7.19 11.96 6.99
CA GLU A 141 -8.33 11.24 7.59
C GLU A 141 -8.09 10.93 9.07
N ASP A 142 -9.14 11.01 9.86
CA ASP A 142 -9.12 10.73 11.29
C ASP A 142 -8.94 9.25 11.58
N ILE A 143 -7.99 8.93 12.47
CA ILE A 143 -7.71 7.57 12.91
C ILE A 143 -8.08 7.45 14.39
N THR A 144 -8.85 6.41 14.71
CA THR A 144 -9.16 6.06 16.09
C THR A 144 -8.57 4.70 16.44
N VAL A 145 -7.68 4.68 17.44
CA VAL A 145 -7.13 3.45 18.01
C VAL A 145 -7.62 3.30 19.45
N ARG A 146 -8.25 2.16 19.77
CA ARG A 146 -8.68 1.86 21.14
C ARG A 146 -7.72 0.84 21.75
N LEU A 147 -7.04 1.21 22.80
CA LEU A 147 -6.16 0.35 23.58
C LEU A 147 -6.89 -0.17 24.82
N HIS A 148 -6.69 -1.45 25.13
CA HIS A 148 -7.14 -2.07 26.37
C HIS A 148 -5.93 -2.54 27.17
N ILE A 149 -5.78 -2.03 28.38
CA ILE A 149 -4.68 -2.37 29.30
C ILE A 149 -5.28 -3.09 30.49
N ARG A 150 -4.70 -4.23 30.88
CA ARG A 150 -5.08 -4.96 32.08
C ARG A 150 -3.84 -5.33 32.91
N SER A 151 -4.01 -5.43 34.21
CA SER A 151 -3.03 -6.11 35.08
C SER A 151 -3.20 -7.62 34.93
N ILE A 152 -2.11 -8.34 35.05
CA ILE A 152 -2.05 -9.81 35.14
C ILE A 152 -2.00 -10.19 36.61
#